data_68f063c1152547a914dd06d860792fa7
#
_entry.id   68f063c1152547a914dd06d860792fa7
#
_cell.length_a   1.000
_cell.length_b   1.000
_cell.length_c   1.000
_cell.angle_alpha   90.00
_cell.angle_beta   90.00
_cell.angle_gamma   90.00
#
_symmetry.space_group_name_H-M   'P 1'
#
loop_
_entity.id
_entity.type
_entity.pdbx_description
1 polymer ?
#
loop_
_entity_poly.entity_id
_entity_poly.type
_entity_poly.pdbx_seq_one_letter_code
_entity_poly.pdbx_strand_id
1 'polypeptide(L)'
;KLGYCVFSPNFNGLKLLPNFAYTGDIRVSAKAVSGFVDRVLTATGSKKVDLIGWSQGGGPLPNYYITKLGGDKKVSKLIALAPSNHGVGPRAVSRFVNESISEAKHKKIEATFAKAHIASYEQQLGFSNFNKELYGNGPVTRPGVKYTVIEGRYDDVVVPFTNAFLDEPGVKNILVQDPCRDDHASHVNFTYDVNVYQMAVNALDPDHAQPVTCVFQPFIG
;
A
#
# COMPACT_ATOMS: atom_id res chain seq x y z
N LYS A 1 15.06 -7.29 -16.85
CA LYS A 1 16.23 -6.46 -16.45
C LYS A 1 16.06 -5.10 -17.09
N LEU A 2 15.35 -4.20 -16.38
CA LEU A 2 14.92 -2.90 -16.91
C LEU A 2 15.87 -1.75 -16.53
N GLY A 3 17.08 -2.07 -16.05
CA GLY A 3 18.08 -1.05 -15.70
C GLY A 3 17.87 -0.34 -14.35
N TYR A 4 16.88 -0.72 -13.57
CA TYR A 4 16.65 -0.15 -12.24
C TYR A 4 17.53 -0.81 -11.16
N CYS A 5 18.03 -0.01 -10.23
CA CYS A 5 18.60 -0.50 -8.99
C CYS A 5 17.47 -0.75 -8.00
N VAL A 6 17.30 -1.99 -7.54
CA VAL A 6 16.23 -2.39 -6.64
C VAL A 6 16.76 -2.60 -5.23
N PHE A 7 16.10 -2.00 -4.25
CA PHE A 7 16.42 -2.11 -2.83
C PHE A 7 15.17 -2.58 -2.08
N SER A 8 15.29 -3.64 -1.31
CA SER A 8 14.17 -4.20 -0.55
C SER A 8 14.54 -4.32 0.93
N PRO A 9 13.94 -3.52 1.81
CA PRO A 9 14.16 -3.62 3.25
C PRO A 9 13.26 -4.67 3.89
N ASN A 10 13.71 -5.24 5.01
CA ASN A 10 12.92 -6.10 5.87
C ASN A 10 13.06 -5.64 7.33
N PHE A 11 11.97 -5.30 8.00
CA PHE A 11 11.98 -4.78 9.36
C PHE A 11 10.60 -4.88 10.05
N ASN A 12 10.59 -4.60 11.36
CA ASN A 12 9.39 -4.47 12.20
C ASN A 12 8.48 -5.71 12.15
N GLY A 13 9.08 -6.90 12.28
CA GLY A 13 8.38 -8.18 12.28
C GLY A 13 8.40 -8.89 13.63
N LEU A 14 7.83 -10.07 13.66
CA LEU A 14 7.82 -10.94 14.83
C LEU A 14 9.21 -11.57 15.04
N LYS A 15 9.82 -11.38 16.20
CA LYS A 15 11.15 -11.95 16.51
C LYS A 15 11.19 -13.47 16.42
N LEU A 16 10.09 -14.14 16.79
CA LEU A 16 9.98 -15.60 16.74
C LEU A 16 9.67 -16.16 15.36
N LEU A 17 9.19 -15.32 14.44
CA LEU A 17 8.83 -15.67 13.07
C LEU A 17 9.48 -14.67 12.10
N PRO A 18 10.78 -14.80 11.82
CA PRO A 18 11.54 -13.79 11.07
C PRO A 18 11.03 -13.54 9.64
N ASN A 19 10.25 -14.48 9.09
CA ASN A 19 9.61 -14.32 7.78
C ASN A 19 8.32 -13.48 7.84
N PHE A 20 7.80 -13.18 9.03
CA PHE A 20 6.64 -12.31 9.24
C PHE A 20 7.11 -10.90 9.60
N ALA A 21 7.52 -10.16 8.58
CA ALA A 21 7.87 -8.75 8.71
C ALA A 21 6.62 -7.85 8.66
N TYR A 22 6.80 -6.59 9.04
CA TYR A 22 5.78 -5.53 8.95
C TYR A 22 4.51 -5.75 9.78
N THR A 23 4.55 -6.60 10.79
CA THR A 23 3.39 -6.86 11.67
C THR A 23 3.22 -5.82 12.77
N GLY A 24 4.28 -5.10 13.11
CA GLY A 24 4.27 -4.05 14.14
C GLY A 24 3.59 -2.76 13.66
N ASP A 25 3.64 -1.73 14.50
CA ASP A 25 3.03 -0.43 14.21
C ASP A 25 3.54 0.15 12.88
N ILE A 26 2.61 0.53 11.99
CA ILE A 26 2.90 1.10 10.66
C ILE A 26 3.69 2.41 10.79
N ARG A 27 3.46 3.21 11.83
CA ARG A 27 4.21 4.46 12.07
C ARG A 27 5.68 4.17 12.34
N VAL A 28 5.98 3.10 13.05
CA VAL A 28 7.35 2.63 13.31
C VAL A 28 7.99 2.10 12.02
N SER A 29 7.24 1.32 11.26
CA SER A 29 7.68 0.83 9.94
C SER A 29 7.97 1.98 8.98
N ALA A 30 7.12 3.02 8.95
CA ALA A 30 7.32 4.20 8.12
C ALA A 30 8.58 5.01 8.49
N LYS A 31 8.91 5.11 9.78
CA LYS A 31 10.19 5.70 10.22
C LYS A 31 11.38 4.87 9.74
N ALA A 32 11.30 3.55 9.78
CA ALA A 32 12.35 2.68 9.28
C ALA A 32 12.50 2.81 7.75
N VAL A 33 11.38 2.92 7.00
CA VAL A 33 11.40 3.23 5.55
C VAL A 33 12.08 4.56 5.30
N SER A 34 11.76 5.61 6.06
CA SER A 34 12.40 6.92 5.93
C SER A 34 13.93 6.83 6.04
N GLY A 35 14.43 6.19 7.10
CA GLY A 35 15.87 5.99 7.27
C GLY A 35 16.51 5.08 6.21
N PHE A 36 15.74 4.11 5.68
CA PHE A 36 16.22 3.26 4.59
C PHE A 36 16.32 4.04 3.28
N VAL A 37 15.33 4.86 2.94
CA VAL A 37 15.35 5.73 1.77
C VAL A 37 16.55 6.70 1.85
N ASP A 38 16.82 7.26 3.02
CA ASP A 38 17.99 8.16 3.20
C ASP A 38 19.31 7.45 2.89
N ARG A 39 19.46 6.20 3.34
CA ARG A 39 20.66 5.40 3.00
C ARG A 39 20.75 5.09 1.51
N VAL A 40 19.63 4.77 0.86
CA VAL A 40 19.59 4.52 -0.59
C VAL A 40 20.00 5.78 -1.36
N LEU A 41 19.42 6.94 -1.04
CA LEU A 41 19.76 8.20 -1.69
C LEU A 41 21.23 8.56 -1.51
N THR A 42 21.77 8.36 -0.30
CA THR A 42 23.19 8.59 -0.01
C THR A 42 24.10 7.66 -0.81
N ALA A 43 23.77 6.37 -0.86
CA ALA A 43 24.58 5.36 -1.54
C ALA A 43 24.55 5.47 -3.07
N THR A 44 23.44 5.95 -3.63
CA THR A 44 23.25 6.05 -5.10
C THR A 44 23.53 7.44 -5.65
N GLY A 45 23.58 8.47 -4.82
CA GLY A 45 23.64 9.87 -5.26
C GLY A 45 22.36 10.38 -5.91
N SER A 46 21.28 9.58 -5.90
CA SER A 46 19.99 9.96 -6.48
C SER A 46 19.28 10.99 -5.63
N LYS A 47 18.52 11.90 -6.27
CA LYS A 47 17.72 12.92 -5.54
C LYS A 47 16.40 12.37 -5.02
N LYS A 48 15.82 11.40 -5.70
CA LYS A 48 14.53 10.77 -5.36
C LYS A 48 14.56 9.27 -5.63
N VAL A 49 13.63 8.56 -5.01
CA VAL A 49 13.33 7.14 -5.26
C VAL A 49 11.92 6.98 -5.83
N ASP A 50 11.69 5.88 -6.53
CA ASP A 50 10.35 5.36 -6.80
C ASP A 50 10.04 4.27 -5.78
N LEU A 51 8.84 4.28 -5.22
CA LEU A 51 8.35 3.26 -4.31
C LEU A 51 7.38 2.34 -5.05
N ILE A 52 7.61 1.04 -4.93
CA ILE A 52 6.65 0.02 -5.34
C ILE A 52 6.35 -0.81 -4.11
N GLY A 53 5.07 -0.99 -3.82
CA GLY A 53 4.68 -1.79 -2.67
C GLY A 53 3.35 -2.50 -2.89
N TRP A 54 3.18 -3.61 -2.18
CA TRP A 54 1.98 -4.41 -2.21
C TRP A 54 1.25 -4.32 -0.87
N SER A 55 -0.10 -4.31 -0.91
CA SER A 55 -0.96 -4.32 0.28
C SER A 55 -0.64 -3.17 1.24
N GLN A 56 -0.32 -3.43 2.50
CA GLN A 56 0.19 -2.44 3.46
C GLN A 56 1.37 -1.64 2.90
N GLY A 57 2.28 -2.31 2.18
CA GLY A 57 3.47 -1.69 1.59
C GLY A 57 3.20 -0.81 0.39
N GLY A 58 2.04 -0.94 -0.26
CA GLY A 58 1.58 -0.06 -1.35
C GLY A 58 0.66 1.07 -0.87
N GLY A 59 0.04 0.91 0.28
CA GLY A 59 -0.98 1.82 0.81
C GLY A 59 -0.54 2.58 2.06
N PRO A 60 -0.98 2.15 3.24
CA PRO A 60 -0.86 2.94 4.46
C PRO A 60 0.59 3.23 4.87
N LEU A 61 1.51 2.31 4.65
CA LEU A 61 2.92 2.49 5.01
C LEU A 61 3.60 3.63 4.22
N PRO A 62 3.65 3.60 2.86
CA PRO A 62 4.26 4.68 2.10
C PRO A 62 3.46 5.99 2.20
N ASN A 63 2.14 5.94 2.27
CA ASN A 63 1.32 7.14 2.44
C ASN A 63 1.62 7.85 3.77
N TYR A 64 1.82 7.11 4.86
CA TYR A 64 2.24 7.70 6.14
C TYR A 64 3.64 8.31 6.02
N TYR A 65 4.59 7.62 5.38
CA TYR A 65 5.94 8.16 5.13
C TYR A 65 5.89 9.45 4.31
N ILE A 66 5.15 9.44 3.21
CA ILE A 66 5.05 10.59 2.30
C ILE A 66 4.40 11.79 3.01
N THR A 67 3.30 11.56 3.73
CA THR A 67 2.48 12.64 4.29
C THR A 67 2.95 13.16 5.64
N LYS A 68 3.54 12.31 6.47
CA LYS A 68 3.86 12.64 7.88
C LYS A 68 5.35 12.72 8.18
N LEU A 69 6.21 12.16 7.32
CA LEU A 69 7.65 12.05 7.56
C LEU A 69 8.51 12.73 6.49
N GLY A 70 7.91 13.58 5.66
CA GLY A 70 8.63 14.36 4.64
C GLY A 70 9.09 13.54 3.41
N GLY A 71 8.47 12.37 3.19
CA GLY A 71 8.76 11.53 2.03
C GLY A 71 8.41 12.18 0.69
N ASP A 72 7.49 13.15 0.67
CA ASP A 72 7.13 13.95 -0.50
C ASP A 72 8.31 14.60 -1.22
N LYS A 73 9.34 14.97 -0.45
CA LYS A 73 10.58 15.56 -0.98
C LYS A 73 11.53 14.52 -1.60
N LYS A 74 11.38 13.26 -1.23
CA LYS A 74 12.31 12.16 -1.54
C LYS A 74 11.72 11.10 -2.48
N VAL A 75 10.40 11.08 -2.65
CA VAL A 75 9.69 10.13 -3.51
C VAL A 75 9.30 10.82 -4.82
N SER A 76 9.51 10.15 -5.94
CA SER A 76 9.07 10.58 -7.27
C SER A 76 7.77 9.91 -7.68
N LYS A 77 7.66 8.61 -7.45
CA LYS A 77 6.48 7.81 -7.78
C LYS A 77 6.13 6.87 -6.63
N LEU A 78 4.85 6.66 -6.40
CA LEU A 78 4.31 5.57 -5.61
C LEU A 78 3.46 4.69 -6.51
N ILE A 79 3.87 3.44 -6.69
CA ILE A 79 3.15 2.41 -7.44
C ILE A 79 2.64 1.41 -6.42
N ALA A 80 1.35 1.45 -6.20
CA ALA A 80 0.64 0.72 -5.17
C ALA A 80 -0.08 -0.49 -5.78
N LEU A 81 0.31 -1.69 -5.37
CA LEU A 81 -0.28 -2.95 -5.82
C LEU A 81 -1.23 -3.47 -4.73
N ALA A 82 -2.49 -3.64 -5.06
CA ALA A 82 -3.54 -4.09 -4.13
C ALA A 82 -3.47 -3.40 -2.75
N PRO A 83 -3.41 -2.05 -2.68
CA PRO A 83 -3.13 -1.35 -1.44
C PRO A 83 -4.36 -1.31 -0.52
N SER A 84 -4.16 -1.49 0.79
CA SER A 84 -5.22 -1.34 1.81
C SER A 84 -5.48 0.13 2.19
N ASN A 85 -5.65 1.04 1.22
CA ASN A 85 -5.74 2.48 1.43
C ASN A 85 -6.88 2.90 2.36
N HIS A 86 -8.10 2.47 2.08
CA HIS A 86 -9.26 2.77 2.94
C HIS A 86 -9.61 1.62 3.87
N GLY A 87 -8.62 0.77 4.13
CA GLY A 87 -8.71 -0.38 5.00
C GLY A 87 -9.36 -1.60 4.35
N VAL A 88 -9.31 -2.71 5.06
CA VAL A 88 -9.95 -3.96 4.70
C VAL A 88 -11.37 -3.99 5.28
N GLY A 89 -12.31 -4.59 4.55
CA GLY A 89 -13.71 -4.71 4.92
C GLY A 89 -14.61 -3.57 4.41
N PRO A 90 -15.93 -3.81 4.36
CA PRO A 90 -16.88 -2.85 3.80
C PRO A 90 -16.91 -1.51 4.53
N ARG A 91 -16.88 -0.40 3.80
CA ARG A 91 -16.90 0.96 4.38
C ARG A 91 -18.12 1.22 5.26
N ALA A 92 -19.27 0.63 4.92
CA ALA A 92 -20.48 0.73 5.74
C ALA A 92 -20.28 0.10 7.12
N VAL A 93 -19.60 -1.06 7.20
CA VAL A 93 -19.26 -1.72 8.46
C VAL A 93 -18.29 -0.85 9.26
N SER A 94 -17.26 -0.30 8.61
CA SER A 94 -16.32 0.59 9.26
C SER A 94 -16.99 1.83 9.85
N ARG A 95 -17.92 2.44 9.11
CA ARG A 95 -18.73 3.57 9.60
C ARG A 95 -19.56 3.16 10.82
N PHE A 96 -20.32 2.07 10.71
CA PHE A 96 -21.15 1.58 11.81
C PHE A 96 -20.32 1.30 13.08
N VAL A 97 -19.17 0.68 12.94
CA VAL A 97 -18.25 0.41 14.07
C VAL A 97 -17.76 1.72 14.70
N ASN A 98 -17.35 2.69 13.88
CA ASN A 98 -16.91 4.00 14.37
C ASN A 98 -17.99 4.76 15.13
N GLU A 99 -19.25 4.65 14.70
CA GLU A 99 -20.40 5.29 15.37
C GLU A 99 -20.84 4.53 16.63
N SER A 100 -20.59 3.22 16.70
CA SER A 100 -21.09 2.34 17.77
C SER A 100 -20.07 2.09 18.88
N ILE A 101 -18.77 2.28 18.63
CA ILE A 101 -17.70 1.98 19.57
C ILE A 101 -17.12 3.30 20.13
N SER A 102 -17.06 3.40 21.47
CA SER A 102 -16.44 4.56 22.12
C SER A 102 -14.93 4.61 21.86
N GLU A 103 -14.36 5.83 21.91
CA GLU A 103 -12.91 6.06 21.78
C GLU A 103 -12.08 5.22 22.78
N ALA A 104 -12.60 5.02 23.99
CA ALA A 104 -11.95 4.18 25.00
C ALA A 104 -11.87 2.71 24.56
N LYS A 105 -12.90 2.21 23.86
CA LYS A 105 -12.89 0.85 23.30
C LYS A 105 -11.92 0.74 22.12
N HIS A 106 -11.87 1.74 21.24
CA HIS A 106 -10.87 1.79 20.15
C HIS A 106 -9.46 1.71 20.73
N LYS A 107 -9.10 2.53 21.69
CA LYS A 107 -7.79 2.50 22.35
C LYS A 107 -7.47 1.15 23.00
N LYS A 108 -8.47 0.48 23.57
CA LYS A 108 -8.28 -0.85 24.14
C LYS A 108 -7.98 -1.91 23.07
N ILE A 109 -8.65 -1.84 21.93
CA ILE A 109 -8.39 -2.72 20.78
C ILE A 109 -6.96 -2.49 20.27
N GLU A 110 -6.58 -1.25 19.97
CA GLU A 110 -5.23 -0.89 19.57
C GLU A 110 -4.15 -1.42 20.52
N ALA A 111 -4.34 -1.18 21.83
CA ALA A 111 -3.40 -1.65 22.84
C ALA A 111 -3.27 -3.19 22.88
N THR A 112 -4.37 -3.91 22.61
CA THR A 112 -4.37 -5.38 22.55
C THR A 112 -3.54 -5.89 21.39
N PHE A 113 -3.75 -5.32 20.18
CA PHE A 113 -2.98 -5.68 18.99
C PHE A 113 -1.50 -5.26 19.10
N ALA A 114 -1.24 -4.10 19.70
CA ALA A 114 0.13 -3.63 19.94
C ALA A 114 0.88 -4.56 20.90
N LYS A 115 0.24 -5.01 22.00
CA LYS A 115 0.81 -5.97 22.94
C LYS A 115 1.12 -7.32 22.30
N ALA A 116 0.31 -7.73 21.34
CA ALA A 116 0.54 -8.96 20.57
C ALA A 116 1.59 -8.80 19.46
N HIS A 117 2.18 -7.61 19.27
CA HIS A 117 3.11 -7.28 18.18
C HIS A 117 2.53 -7.43 16.75
N ILE A 118 1.23 -7.25 16.62
CA ILE A 118 0.49 -7.32 15.36
C ILE A 118 -0.35 -6.06 15.10
N ALA A 119 0.14 -4.91 15.54
CA ALA A 119 -0.58 -3.64 15.45
C ALA A 119 -0.99 -3.29 14.01
N SER A 120 -0.20 -3.64 13.01
CA SER A 120 -0.49 -3.35 11.61
C SER A 120 -1.80 -3.96 11.11
N TYR A 121 -2.21 -5.09 11.65
CA TYR A 121 -3.48 -5.73 11.27
C TYR A 121 -4.68 -4.90 11.71
N GLU A 122 -4.65 -4.38 12.95
CA GLU A 122 -5.68 -3.46 13.43
C GLU A 122 -5.66 -2.15 12.63
N GLN A 123 -4.47 -1.59 12.40
CA GLN A 123 -4.29 -0.32 11.71
C GLN A 123 -4.80 -0.32 10.26
N GLN A 124 -4.87 -1.48 9.63
CA GLN A 124 -5.43 -1.66 8.29
C GLN A 124 -6.95 -1.90 8.29
N LEU A 125 -7.61 -1.96 9.45
CA LEU A 125 -9.06 -1.98 9.48
C LEU A 125 -9.60 -0.59 9.16
N GLY A 126 -10.62 -0.50 8.31
CA GLY A 126 -11.17 0.78 7.88
C GLY A 126 -11.76 1.63 9.01
N PHE A 127 -12.00 1.05 10.18
CA PHE A 127 -12.47 1.74 11.38
C PHE A 127 -11.36 2.07 12.39
N SER A 128 -10.10 1.73 12.12
CA SER A 128 -9.00 2.02 13.04
C SER A 128 -8.75 3.52 13.17
N ASN A 129 -8.24 3.92 14.33
CA ASN A 129 -7.81 5.30 14.53
C ASN A 129 -6.67 5.69 13.60
N PHE A 130 -5.80 4.73 13.27
CA PHE A 130 -4.72 4.96 12.32
C PHE A 130 -5.27 5.26 10.91
N ASN A 131 -6.24 4.47 10.42
CA ASN A 131 -6.84 4.70 9.10
C ASN A 131 -7.55 6.06 9.05
N LYS A 132 -8.28 6.40 10.11
CA LYS A 132 -8.92 7.71 10.29
C LYS A 132 -7.91 8.86 10.32
N GLU A 133 -6.78 8.72 11.03
CA GLU A 133 -5.70 9.69 11.07
C GLU A 133 -5.09 9.94 9.70
N LEU A 134 -4.87 8.86 8.92
CA LEU A 134 -4.18 8.93 7.64
C LEU A 134 -5.10 9.40 6.51
N TYR A 135 -6.29 8.85 6.40
CA TYR A 135 -7.20 9.08 5.26
C TYR A 135 -8.43 9.94 5.60
N GLY A 136 -8.68 10.22 6.87
CA GLY A 136 -9.83 11.01 7.31
C GLY A 136 -9.59 12.53 7.36
N ASN A 137 -8.35 12.99 7.24
CA ASN A 137 -7.96 14.39 7.45
C ASN A 137 -7.51 15.08 6.14
N GLY A 138 -8.11 14.72 5.03
CA GLY A 138 -7.77 15.30 3.72
C GLY A 138 -6.91 14.37 2.87
N PRO A 139 -6.43 14.85 1.70
CA PRO A 139 -5.76 14.03 0.72
C PRO A 139 -4.41 13.50 1.22
N VAL A 140 -4.10 12.26 0.84
CA VAL A 140 -2.77 11.65 1.07
C VAL A 140 -1.80 11.93 -0.06
N THR A 141 -2.29 12.37 -1.21
CA THR A 141 -1.41 12.78 -2.31
C THR A 141 -0.63 14.07 -1.95
N ARG A 142 0.57 14.17 -2.48
CA ARG A 142 1.44 15.35 -2.29
C ARG A 142 1.98 15.84 -3.64
N PRO A 143 2.08 17.17 -3.83
CA PRO A 143 2.67 17.73 -5.02
C PRO A 143 4.07 17.16 -5.29
N GLY A 144 4.37 16.86 -6.56
CA GLY A 144 5.67 16.32 -6.96
C GLY A 144 5.86 14.82 -6.78
N VAL A 145 4.85 14.10 -6.28
CA VAL A 145 4.76 12.64 -6.25
C VAL A 145 3.68 12.17 -7.22
N LYS A 146 4.01 11.23 -8.10
CA LYS A 146 3.05 10.59 -9.02
C LYS A 146 2.51 9.32 -8.36
N TYR A 147 1.20 9.15 -8.37
CA TYR A 147 0.54 8.00 -7.74
C TYR A 147 -0.11 7.12 -8.80
N THR A 148 0.17 5.84 -8.74
CA THR A 148 -0.53 4.81 -9.51
C THR A 148 -0.99 3.71 -8.57
N VAL A 149 -2.28 3.45 -8.56
CA VAL A 149 -2.90 2.34 -7.82
C VAL A 149 -3.33 1.28 -8.83
N ILE A 150 -2.91 0.05 -8.61
CA ILE A 150 -3.28 -1.11 -9.43
C ILE A 150 -4.02 -2.09 -8.53
N GLU A 151 -5.25 -2.41 -8.91
CA GLU A 151 -6.14 -3.24 -8.09
C GLU A 151 -6.92 -4.22 -8.96
N GLY A 152 -7.25 -5.40 -8.41
CA GLY A 152 -8.03 -6.44 -9.05
C GLY A 152 -9.41 -6.63 -8.45
N ARG A 153 -10.39 -6.92 -9.31
CA ARG A 153 -11.77 -7.18 -8.87
C ARG A 153 -11.91 -8.39 -7.96
N TYR A 154 -10.96 -9.33 -8.06
CA TYR A 154 -10.96 -10.60 -7.35
C TYR A 154 -10.08 -10.58 -6.09
N ASP A 155 -9.65 -9.39 -5.65
CA ASP A 155 -8.96 -9.24 -4.36
C ASP A 155 -9.89 -9.71 -3.23
N ASP A 156 -9.39 -10.65 -2.42
CA ASP A 156 -10.12 -11.31 -1.34
C ASP A 156 -9.75 -10.76 0.05
N VAL A 157 -8.82 -9.82 0.12
CA VAL A 157 -8.39 -9.14 1.35
C VAL A 157 -8.86 -7.69 1.37
N VAL A 158 -8.60 -6.92 0.33
CA VAL A 158 -9.08 -5.54 0.20
C VAL A 158 -10.50 -5.57 -0.39
N VAL A 159 -11.47 -5.80 0.47
CA VAL A 159 -12.88 -5.96 0.08
C VAL A 159 -13.72 -4.80 0.65
N PRO A 160 -14.50 -4.11 -0.17
CA PRO A 160 -14.53 -4.19 -1.64
C PRO A 160 -13.23 -3.67 -2.26
N PHE A 161 -12.86 -4.19 -3.43
CA PHE A 161 -11.62 -3.80 -4.12
C PHE A 161 -11.48 -2.28 -4.32
N THR A 162 -12.60 -1.56 -4.39
CA THR A 162 -12.63 -0.08 -4.47
C THR A 162 -12.03 0.64 -3.26
N ASN A 163 -11.81 -0.07 -2.13
CA ASN A 163 -11.10 0.48 -0.98
C ASN A 163 -9.62 0.75 -1.27
N ALA A 164 -9.06 0.10 -2.28
CA ALA A 164 -7.69 0.34 -2.72
C ALA A 164 -7.52 1.70 -3.41
N PHE A 165 -8.54 2.17 -4.12
CA PHE A 165 -8.44 3.36 -4.95
C PHE A 165 -8.42 4.65 -4.13
N LEU A 166 -7.61 5.60 -4.59
CA LEU A 166 -7.57 6.96 -4.08
C LEU A 166 -8.36 7.86 -5.03
N ASP A 167 -9.47 8.39 -4.57
CA ASP A 167 -10.29 9.35 -5.31
C ASP A 167 -9.75 10.77 -5.09
N GLU A 168 -8.52 11.00 -5.57
CA GLU A 168 -7.79 12.25 -5.41
C GLU A 168 -7.24 12.72 -6.76
N PRO A 169 -7.16 14.04 -7.01
CA PRO A 169 -6.65 14.58 -8.26
C PRO A 169 -5.23 14.09 -8.58
N GLY A 170 -5.02 13.63 -9.81
CA GLY A 170 -3.70 13.19 -10.28
C GLY A 170 -3.33 11.76 -9.93
N VAL A 171 -4.20 11.01 -9.25
CA VAL A 171 -4.01 9.58 -9.04
C VAL A 171 -4.46 8.80 -10.28
N LYS A 172 -3.62 7.88 -10.76
CA LYS A 172 -3.98 6.91 -11.78
C LYS A 172 -4.44 5.62 -11.11
N ASN A 173 -5.75 5.43 -10.99
CA ASN A 173 -6.34 4.17 -10.56
C ASN A 173 -6.51 3.23 -11.76
N ILE A 174 -6.01 2.01 -11.68
CA ILE A 174 -6.07 0.98 -12.72
C ILE A 174 -6.77 -0.24 -12.14
N LEU A 175 -7.89 -0.62 -12.76
CA LEU A 175 -8.51 -1.91 -12.53
C LEU A 175 -7.89 -2.92 -13.50
N VAL A 176 -7.29 -3.98 -12.98
CA VAL A 176 -6.58 -4.99 -13.80
C VAL A 176 -7.47 -5.57 -14.90
N GLN A 177 -8.76 -5.75 -14.61
CA GLN A 177 -9.72 -6.31 -15.55
C GLN A 177 -10.12 -5.37 -16.69
N ASP A 178 -9.73 -4.09 -16.67
CA ASP A 178 -9.97 -3.18 -17.80
C ASP A 178 -9.09 -3.58 -19.02
N PRO A 179 -7.76 -3.73 -18.90
CA PRO A 179 -6.94 -4.25 -19.99
C PRO A 179 -6.93 -5.78 -20.08
N CYS A 180 -7.27 -6.53 -19.01
CA CYS A 180 -7.23 -8.00 -19.00
C CYS A 180 -8.41 -8.59 -18.23
N ARG A 181 -9.53 -8.88 -18.94
CA ARG A 181 -10.75 -9.43 -18.32
C ARG A 181 -10.56 -10.82 -17.70
N ASP A 182 -9.63 -11.59 -18.25
CA ASP A 182 -9.37 -12.98 -17.83
C ASP A 182 -8.36 -13.07 -16.67
N ASP A 183 -8.07 -11.95 -16.07
CA ASP A 183 -7.26 -11.89 -14.87
C ASP A 183 -8.15 -12.06 -13.63
N HIS A 184 -7.97 -13.17 -12.93
CA HIS A 184 -8.71 -13.50 -11.70
C HIS A 184 -7.78 -13.57 -10.49
N ALA A 185 -6.63 -12.89 -10.54
CA ALA A 185 -5.68 -12.89 -9.45
C ALA A 185 -6.30 -12.41 -8.14
N SER A 186 -6.08 -13.16 -7.07
CA SER A 186 -6.41 -12.81 -5.70
C SER A 186 -5.36 -11.86 -5.11
N HIS A 187 -5.55 -11.40 -3.89
CA HIS A 187 -4.63 -10.49 -3.20
C HIS A 187 -3.17 -10.97 -3.22
N VAL A 188 -2.94 -12.23 -2.89
CA VAL A 188 -1.58 -12.80 -2.82
C VAL A 188 -0.97 -12.95 -4.20
N ASN A 189 -1.75 -13.31 -5.21
CA ASN A 189 -1.28 -13.51 -6.59
C ASN A 189 -0.72 -12.25 -7.21
N PHE A 190 -1.18 -11.06 -6.81
CA PHE A 190 -0.69 -9.79 -7.32
C PHE A 190 0.83 -9.66 -7.34
N THR A 191 1.52 -10.33 -6.41
CA THR A 191 2.98 -10.28 -6.33
C THR A 191 3.69 -11.10 -7.41
N TYR A 192 2.96 -11.99 -8.09
CA TYR A 192 3.47 -12.88 -9.14
C TYR A 192 2.78 -12.68 -10.49
N ASP A 193 1.83 -11.76 -10.55
CA ASP A 193 1.00 -11.52 -11.71
C ASP A 193 1.77 -10.73 -12.79
N VAL A 194 1.87 -11.34 -13.98
CA VAL A 194 2.57 -10.73 -15.11
C VAL A 194 1.84 -9.51 -15.68
N ASN A 195 0.51 -9.48 -15.60
CA ASN A 195 -0.31 -8.34 -16.05
C ASN A 195 -0.08 -7.14 -15.12
N VAL A 196 -0.16 -7.38 -13.80
CA VAL A 196 0.15 -6.37 -12.77
C VAL A 196 1.60 -5.89 -12.90
N TYR A 197 2.53 -6.81 -13.14
CA TYR A 197 3.94 -6.45 -13.37
C TYR A 197 4.10 -5.52 -14.57
N GLN A 198 3.46 -5.82 -15.72
CA GLN A 198 3.52 -4.96 -16.90
C GLN A 198 2.94 -3.57 -16.63
N MET A 199 1.80 -3.51 -15.90
CA MET A 199 1.20 -2.23 -15.50
C MET A 199 2.12 -1.42 -14.59
N ALA A 200 2.80 -2.08 -13.63
CA ALA A 200 3.76 -1.43 -12.73
C ALA A 200 4.99 -0.90 -13.49
N VAL A 201 5.50 -1.65 -14.47
CA VAL A 201 6.58 -1.20 -15.36
C VAL A 201 6.15 0.01 -16.18
N ASN A 202 4.95 0.01 -16.74
CA ASN A 202 4.39 1.15 -17.46
C ASN A 202 4.23 2.39 -16.57
N ALA A 203 3.93 2.18 -15.28
CA ALA A 203 3.86 3.29 -14.31
C ALA A 203 5.24 3.83 -13.92
N LEU A 204 6.27 2.98 -13.90
CA LEU A 204 7.66 3.39 -13.70
C LEU A 204 8.19 4.22 -14.87
N ASP A 205 7.91 3.80 -16.09
CA ASP A 205 8.38 4.44 -17.32
C ASP A 205 7.20 4.68 -18.27
N PRO A 206 6.40 5.73 -18.03
CA PRO A 206 5.21 5.99 -18.82
C PRO A 206 5.51 6.41 -20.26
N ASP A 207 6.69 6.96 -20.52
CA ASP A 207 7.09 7.41 -21.87
C ASP A 207 7.40 6.22 -22.79
N HIS A 208 7.72 5.05 -22.22
CA HIS A 208 7.96 3.79 -22.94
C HIS A 208 6.90 2.73 -22.60
N ALA A 209 5.73 3.16 -22.13
CA ALA A 209 4.66 2.23 -21.77
C ALA A 209 4.24 1.36 -22.97
N GLN A 210 4.05 0.07 -22.71
CA GLN A 210 3.61 -0.92 -23.70
C GLN A 210 2.18 -1.37 -23.40
N PRO A 211 1.40 -1.77 -24.40
CA PRO A 211 0.12 -2.43 -24.17
C PRO A 211 0.28 -3.65 -23.26
N VAL A 212 -0.66 -3.82 -22.34
CA VAL A 212 -0.68 -5.02 -21.50
C VAL A 212 -1.09 -6.22 -22.36
N THR A 213 -0.20 -7.20 -22.47
CA THR A 213 -0.54 -8.48 -23.09
C THR A 213 -1.27 -9.32 -22.07
N CYS A 214 -2.61 -9.42 -22.22
CA CYS A 214 -3.45 -10.14 -21.27
C CYS A 214 -3.08 -11.63 -21.20
N VAL A 215 -2.69 -12.07 -20.01
CA VAL A 215 -2.41 -13.47 -19.69
C VAL A 215 -3.38 -13.90 -18.60
N PHE A 216 -4.10 -14.99 -18.83
CA PHE A 216 -5.00 -15.56 -17.83
C PHE A 216 -4.27 -15.76 -16.49
N GLN A 217 -4.86 -15.27 -15.41
CA GLN A 217 -4.40 -15.50 -14.04
C GLN A 217 -5.50 -16.21 -13.27
N PRO A 218 -5.23 -17.36 -12.66
CA PRO A 218 -6.22 -18.06 -11.85
C PRO A 218 -6.39 -17.37 -10.51
N PHE A 219 -7.56 -17.53 -9.92
CA PHE A 219 -7.76 -17.22 -8.49
C PHE A 219 -7.02 -18.30 -7.67
N ILE A 220 -6.14 -17.85 -6.78
CA ILE A 220 -5.48 -18.70 -5.78
C ILE A 220 -5.76 -18.05 -4.42
N GLY A 221 -6.73 -18.58 -3.69
CA GLY A 221 -7.10 -18.15 -2.34
C GLY A 221 -6.40 -18.94 -1.27
#